data_62534dc96d5e67b7dccc79b5813c9569
#
_entry.id   62534dc96d5e67b7dccc79b5813c9569
#
_cell.length_a   1.000
_cell.length_b   1.000
_cell.length_c   1.000
_cell.angle_alpha   90.00
_cell.angle_beta   90.00
_cell.angle_gamma   90.00
#
_symmetry.space_group_name_H-M   'P 1'
#
loop_
_entity.id
_entity.type
_entity.pdbx_description
1 polymer ?
#
loop_
_entity_poly.entity_id
_entity_poly.type
_entity_poly.pdbx_seq_one_letter_code
_entity_poly.pdbx_strand_id
1 'polypeptide(L)'
;LLKVLKPKVPHSAGVYILSSYFMSTLLQTGNDGRSTPKFTFESVQRWDRNIRIKGKILGKKLIFVPINHENNHWLFLCANTDEFTIRLWDSQGRKATNKKYLNAMRDYLDRKRSDYDGVDGWTDEHHCKEWDLLDLSDLSPRQYNDCDCGIFVLVNITLLAQGMPLE
;
A
#
# COMPACT_ATOMS: atom_id res chain seq x y z
N LEU A 1 19.75 14.48 -25.20
CA LEU A 1 18.33 14.77 -24.96
C LEU A 1 17.64 13.45 -24.65
N LEU A 2 17.60 13.07 -23.36
CA LEU A 2 16.78 11.96 -22.87
C LEU A 2 15.30 12.34 -23.08
N LYS A 3 14.65 11.74 -24.07
CA LYS A 3 13.20 11.72 -24.14
C LYS A 3 12.72 10.99 -22.90
N VAL A 4 12.19 11.75 -21.93
CA VAL A 4 11.38 11.19 -20.86
C VAL A 4 10.20 10.51 -21.53
N LEU A 5 10.27 9.20 -21.70
CA LEU A 5 9.13 8.37 -22.09
C LEU A 5 8.10 8.56 -20.99
N LYS A 6 7.10 9.40 -21.23
CA LYS A 6 5.90 9.40 -20.39
C LYS A 6 5.37 7.97 -20.42
N PRO A 7 5.36 7.23 -19.30
CA PRO A 7 4.81 5.91 -19.30
C PRO A 7 3.35 6.06 -19.73
N LYS A 8 2.95 5.39 -20.81
CA LYS A 8 1.56 5.08 -21.07
C LYS A 8 1.14 4.11 -19.98
N VAL A 9 0.85 4.65 -18.78
CA VAL A 9 0.04 3.92 -17.83
C VAL A 9 -1.26 3.67 -18.58
N PRO A 10 -1.64 2.43 -18.92
CA PRO A 10 -2.96 2.15 -19.47
C PRO A 10 -3.93 2.84 -18.53
N HIS A 11 -4.94 3.56 -19.05
CA HIS A 11 -5.92 4.28 -18.23
C HIS A 11 -6.40 3.33 -17.14
N SER A 12 -5.74 3.39 -16.02
CA SER A 12 -5.73 2.31 -15.08
C SER A 12 -6.94 2.48 -14.19
N ALA A 13 -8.05 1.89 -14.63
CA ALA A 13 -9.04 1.42 -13.65
C ALA A 13 -8.34 0.65 -12.51
N GLY A 14 -7.10 0.19 -12.73
CA GLY A 14 -6.39 -0.76 -11.89
C GLY A 14 -5.48 -0.22 -10.78
N VAL A 15 -4.92 0.99 -10.87
CA VAL A 15 -3.91 1.47 -9.90
C VAL A 15 -4.43 2.63 -9.06
N TYR A 16 -4.15 2.61 -7.76
CA TYR A 16 -4.40 3.72 -6.85
C TYR A 16 -3.24 3.89 -5.88
N ILE A 17 -2.82 5.13 -5.64
CA ILE A 17 -1.76 5.46 -4.69
C ILE A 17 -2.38 6.27 -3.58
N LEU A 18 -2.34 5.74 -2.36
CA LEU A 18 -2.73 6.45 -1.16
C LEU A 18 -1.67 7.49 -0.76
N SER A 19 -2.09 8.52 -0.06
CA SER A 19 -1.17 9.53 0.48
C SER A 19 -0.20 8.89 1.48
N SER A 20 1.03 9.40 1.56
CA SER A 20 2.03 9.00 2.56
C SER A 20 1.57 9.23 4.02
N TYR A 21 0.57 10.08 4.23
CA TYR A 21 -0.06 10.27 5.54
C TYR A 21 -1.07 9.18 5.89
N PHE A 22 -1.45 8.32 4.94
CA PHE A 22 -2.48 7.32 5.16
C PHE A 22 -2.16 6.40 6.33
N MET A 23 -0.98 5.79 6.31
CA MET A 23 -0.61 4.80 7.31
C MET A 23 -0.42 5.41 8.71
N SER A 24 0.18 6.59 8.81
CA SER A 24 0.32 7.30 10.09
C SER A 24 -1.02 7.74 10.68
N THR A 25 -1.98 8.14 9.82
CA THR A 25 -3.34 8.48 10.24
C THR A 25 -4.14 7.24 10.66
N LEU A 26 -4.00 6.13 9.93
CA LEU A 26 -4.67 4.86 10.25
C LEU A 26 -4.18 4.28 11.59
N LEU A 27 -2.88 4.36 11.85
CA LEU A 27 -2.28 3.80 13.08
C LEU A 27 -2.21 4.81 14.25
N GLN A 28 -2.57 6.07 14.05
CA GLN A 28 -2.46 7.12 15.07
C GLN A 28 -1.21 6.95 15.95
N THR A 29 -0.05 6.93 15.31
CA THR A 29 1.21 6.98 16.06
C THR A 29 1.30 8.34 16.72
N GLY A 30 1.25 8.37 18.07
CA GLY A 30 1.40 9.62 18.82
C GLY A 30 2.67 10.36 18.42
N ASN A 31 2.63 11.69 18.40
CA ASN A 31 3.80 12.53 18.11
C ASN A 31 4.97 12.35 19.09
N ASP A 32 4.75 11.61 20.17
CA ASP A 32 5.72 11.36 21.25
C ASP A 32 6.56 10.08 21.06
N GLY A 33 6.27 9.29 20.01
CA GLY A 33 6.95 8.02 19.73
C GLY A 33 6.83 6.95 20.84
N ARG A 34 6.05 7.22 21.89
CA ARG A 34 5.92 6.34 23.08
C ARG A 34 4.57 5.64 23.16
N SER A 35 3.57 6.13 22.42
CA SER A 35 2.23 5.55 22.42
C SER A 35 2.21 4.30 21.54
N THR A 36 1.60 3.22 22.01
CA THR A 36 1.31 2.06 21.16
C THR A 36 0.42 2.51 20.00
N PRO A 37 0.77 2.14 18.75
CA PRO A 37 -0.04 2.50 17.57
C PRO A 37 -1.48 2.00 17.77
N LYS A 38 -2.45 2.91 17.66
CA LYS A 38 -3.87 2.57 17.75
C LYS A 38 -4.47 2.57 16.35
N PHE A 39 -4.98 1.43 15.90
CA PHE A 39 -5.73 1.34 14.65
C PHE A 39 -7.01 2.18 14.72
N THR A 40 -7.19 3.10 13.78
CA THR A 40 -8.31 4.04 13.73
C THR A 40 -8.85 4.14 12.31
N PHE A 41 -9.78 3.24 11.96
CA PHE A 41 -10.40 3.16 10.63
C PHE A 41 -11.15 4.45 10.28
N GLU A 42 -11.87 5.01 11.23
CA GLU A 42 -12.72 6.19 11.07
C GLU A 42 -11.95 7.41 10.55
N SER A 43 -10.67 7.52 10.92
CA SER A 43 -9.80 8.64 10.50
C SER A 43 -9.48 8.60 9.00
N VAL A 44 -9.56 7.44 8.37
CA VAL A 44 -9.23 7.25 6.94
C VAL A 44 -10.39 6.67 6.12
N GLN A 45 -11.53 6.38 6.75
CA GLN A 45 -12.68 5.73 6.12
C GLN A 45 -13.10 6.38 4.80
N ARG A 46 -12.99 7.70 4.70
CA ARG A 46 -13.44 8.49 3.55
C ARG A 46 -12.32 8.87 2.57
N TRP A 47 -11.12 8.33 2.72
CA TRP A 47 -9.97 8.72 1.88
C TRP A 47 -10.10 8.25 0.43
N ASP A 48 -10.95 7.28 0.18
CA ASP A 48 -11.30 6.76 -1.16
C ASP A 48 -12.56 7.40 -1.77
N ARG A 49 -13.13 8.43 -1.14
CA ARG A 49 -14.38 9.06 -1.61
C ARG A 49 -14.32 9.62 -3.02
N ASN A 50 -13.13 9.99 -3.50
CA ASN A 50 -12.91 10.54 -4.84
C ASN A 50 -12.77 9.46 -5.92
N ILE A 51 -12.69 8.20 -5.54
CA ILE A 51 -12.67 7.07 -6.49
C ILE A 51 -14.09 6.88 -7.01
N ARG A 52 -14.28 7.09 -8.34
CA ARG A 52 -15.61 7.09 -8.99
C ARG A 52 -15.97 5.76 -9.64
N ILE A 53 -15.42 4.66 -9.16
CA ILE A 53 -15.77 3.32 -9.62
C ILE A 53 -16.51 2.57 -8.51
N LYS A 54 -17.32 1.57 -8.93
CA LYS A 54 -17.98 0.67 -7.97
C LYS A 54 -16.94 -0.07 -7.15
N GLY A 55 -17.20 -0.26 -5.87
CA GLY A 55 -16.22 -0.82 -4.93
C GLY A 55 -15.13 0.15 -4.49
N LYS A 56 -15.08 1.37 -5.04
CA LYS A 56 -14.09 2.41 -4.67
C LYS A 56 -12.67 1.84 -4.63
N ILE A 57 -12.01 1.85 -3.45
CA ILE A 57 -10.64 1.36 -3.33
C ILE A 57 -10.52 -0.14 -3.63
N LEU A 58 -11.52 -0.94 -3.25
CA LEU A 58 -11.55 -2.39 -3.52
C LEU A 58 -11.72 -2.72 -5.01
N GLY A 59 -12.26 -1.79 -5.81
CA GLY A 59 -12.33 -1.92 -7.27
C GLY A 59 -11.01 -1.57 -7.97
N LYS A 60 -9.94 -1.30 -7.23
CA LYS A 60 -8.59 -1.06 -7.79
C LYS A 60 -7.75 -2.32 -7.68
N LYS A 61 -7.13 -2.74 -8.77
CA LYS A 61 -6.28 -3.93 -8.81
C LYS A 61 -5.05 -3.78 -7.91
N LEU A 62 -4.35 -2.64 -7.99
CA LEU A 62 -3.15 -2.36 -7.21
C LEU A 62 -3.36 -1.11 -6.36
N ILE A 63 -3.13 -1.24 -5.07
CA ILE A 63 -3.22 -0.14 -4.10
C ILE A 63 -1.85 0.03 -3.46
N PHE A 64 -1.16 1.13 -3.78
CA PHE A 64 0.13 1.45 -3.20
C PHE A 64 -0.01 2.39 -2.00
N VAL A 65 0.77 2.13 -0.97
CA VAL A 65 0.83 2.97 0.23
C VAL A 65 2.30 3.29 0.53
N PRO A 66 2.78 4.48 0.17
CA PRO A 66 4.06 4.98 0.68
C PRO A 66 3.97 5.20 2.18
N ILE A 67 4.97 4.78 2.92
CA ILE A 67 5.01 4.86 4.38
C ILE A 67 6.26 5.61 4.82
N ASN A 68 6.08 6.69 5.56
CA ASN A 68 7.17 7.36 6.27
C ASN A 68 7.25 6.79 7.68
N HIS A 69 8.27 5.98 7.93
CA HIS A 69 8.53 5.37 9.24
C HIS A 69 9.35 6.33 10.11
N GLU A 70 8.75 6.76 11.22
CA GLU A 70 9.40 7.62 12.23
C GLU A 70 10.07 8.91 11.67
N ASN A 71 9.52 9.44 10.57
CA ASN A 71 10.01 10.65 9.87
C ASN A 71 11.47 10.56 9.36
N ASN A 72 12.06 9.38 9.29
CA ASN A 72 13.44 9.21 8.85
C ASN A 72 13.66 8.11 7.81
N HIS A 73 12.67 7.26 7.54
CA HIS A 73 12.80 6.17 6.59
C HIS A 73 11.54 5.96 5.76
N TRP A 74 11.71 5.72 4.46
CA TRP A 74 10.64 5.44 3.53
C TRP A 74 10.62 3.98 3.13
N LEU A 75 9.43 3.39 3.20
CA LEU A 75 9.11 2.07 2.69
C LEU A 75 7.72 2.10 2.05
N PHE A 76 7.29 1.04 1.42
CA PHE A 76 5.93 1.00 0.85
C PHE A 76 5.34 -0.41 0.91
N LEU A 77 4.03 -0.45 0.82
CA LEU A 77 3.30 -1.68 0.57
C LEU A 77 2.41 -1.55 -0.68
N CYS A 78 2.07 -2.70 -1.25
CA CYS A 78 1.13 -2.85 -2.34
C CYS A 78 0.12 -3.93 -1.99
N ALA A 79 -1.17 -3.60 -1.99
CA ALA A 79 -2.23 -4.59 -1.96
C ALA A 79 -2.67 -4.87 -3.41
N ASN A 80 -2.73 -6.16 -3.77
CA ASN A 80 -3.29 -6.66 -5.02
C ASN A 80 -4.65 -7.30 -4.71
N THR A 81 -5.73 -6.68 -5.16
CA THR A 81 -7.10 -7.13 -4.85
C THR A 81 -7.52 -8.34 -5.66
N ASP A 82 -6.93 -8.58 -6.83
CA ASP A 82 -7.21 -9.77 -7.66
C ASP A 82 -6.58 -11.02 -7.03
N GLU A 83 -5.35 -10.86 -6.49
CA GLU A 83 -4.60 -11.98 -5.89
C GLU A 83 -4.91 -12.14 -4.39
N PHE A 84 -5.47 -11.14 -3.73
CA PHE A 84 -5.63 -11.04 -2.28
C PHE A 84 -4.28 -11.11 -1.55
N THR A 85 -3.30 -10.37 -2.05
CA THR A 85 -1.98 -10.27 -1.42
C THR A 85 -1.70 -8.86 -0.95
N ILE A 86 -1.02 -8.72 0.18
CA ILE A 86 -0.47 -7.46 0.68
C ILE A 86 1.02 -7.65 0.84
N ARG A 87 1.79 -6.97 0.01
CA ARG A 87 3.25 -7.09 -0.07
C ARG A 87 3.89 -5.82 0.44
N LEU A 88 4.98 -5.95 1.20
CA LEU A 88 5.75 -4.83 1.73
C LEU A 88 7.20 -4.94 1.28
N TRP A 89 7.79 -3.81 0.91
CA TRP A 89 9.20 -3.70 0.54
C TRP A 89 9.87 -2.60 1.34
N ASP A 90 11.04 -2.93 1.88
CA ASP A 90 11.90 -2.03 2.63
C ASP A 90 13.33 -2.17 2.12
N SER A 91 13.87 -1.11 1.49
CA SER A 91 15.22 -1.10 0.92
C SER A 91 16.33 -1.21 1.98
N GLN A 92 16.04 -0.96 3.26
CA GLN A 92 16.96 -1.20 4.38
C GLN A 92 16.81 -2.59 5.01
N GLY A 93 15.74 -3.33 4.68
CA GLY A 93 15.51 -4.67 5.19
C GLY A 93 15.15 -4.76 6.67
N ARG A 94 14.58 -3.73 7.25
CA ARG A 94 14.17 -3.68 8.67
C ARG A 94 12.85 -4.40 8.88
N LYS A 95 12.87 -5.70 9.21
CA LYS A 95 11.66 -6.52 9.34
C LYS A 95 10.88 -6.34 10.65
N ALA A 96 11.53 -5.94 11.72
CA ALA A 96 10.93 -5.99 13.07
C ALA A 96 9.63 -5.18 13.22
N THR A 97 9.47 -4.11 12.43
CA THR A 97 8.31 -3.21 12.52
C THR A 97 7.31 -3.36 11.37
N ASN A 98 7.64 -4.14 10.33
CA ASN A 98 6.86 -4.21 9.09
C ASN A 98 5.50 -4.89 9.28
N LYS A 99 5.43 -5.90 10.15
CA LYS A 99 4.20 -6.66 10.43
C LYS A 99 3.03 -5.76 10.85
N LYS A 100 3.29 -4.66 11.59
CA LYS A 100 2.23 -3.73 11.99
C LYS A 100 1.54 -3.06 10.79
N TYR A 101 2.31 -2.74 9.73
CA TYR A 101 1.78 -2.09 8.53
C TYR A 101 0.99 -3.06 7.66
N LEU A 102 1.47 -4.31 7.52
CA LEU A 102 0.75 -5.37 6.82
C LEU A 102 -0.60 -5.65 7.49
N ASN A 103 -0.61 -5.84 8.81
CA ASN A 103 -1.84 -6.06 9.57
C ASN A 103 -2.80 -4.87 9.47
N ALA A 104 -2.30 -3.64 9.62
CA ALA A 104 -3.15 -2.44 9.54
C ALA A 104 -3.80 -2.30 8.16
N MET A 105 -3.07 -2.61 7.08
CA MET A 105 -3.63 -2.57 5.73
C MET A 105 -4.68 -3.66 5.52
N ARG A 106 -4.43 -4.89 5.99
CA ARG A 106 -5.41 -5.97 5.99
C ARG A 106 -6.69 -5.54 6.71
N ASP A 107 -6.57 -5.07 7.94
CA ASP A 107 -7.71 -4.68 8.77
C ASP A 107 -8.51 -3.53 8.14
N TYR A 108 -7.81 -2.58 7.46
CA TYR A 108 -8.45 -1.52 6.69
C TYR A 108 -9.26 -2.07 5.51
N LEU A 109 -8.67 -2.96 4.70
CA LEU A 109 -9.34 -3.53 3.53
C LEU A 109 -10.50 -4.44 3.93
N ASP A 110 -10.38 -5.19 5.02
CA ASP A 110 -11.46 -6.01 5.57
C ASP A 110 -12.64 -5.17 6.06
N ARG A 111 -12.37 -4.04 6.73
CA ARG A 111 -13.42 -3.08 7.10
C ARG A 111 -14.07 -2.46 5.87
N LYS A 112 -13.28 -2.12 4.84
CA LYS A 112 -13.83 -1.65 3.56
C LYS A 112 -14.71 -2.70 2.90
N ARG A 113 -14.32 -3.97 2.96
CA ARG A 113 -15.10 -5.10 2.43
C ARG A 113 -16.46 -5.20 3.12
N SER A 114 -16.50 -5.04 4.44
CA SER A 114 -17.74 -5.08 5.21
C SER A 114 -18.69 -3.92 4.89
N ASP A 115 -18.15 -2.77 4.50
CA ASP A 115 -18.92 -1.54 4.20
C ASP A 115 -19.49 -1.53 2.76
N TYR A 116 -19.12 -2.51 1.90
CA TYR A 116 -19.48 -2.51 0.49
C TYR A 116 -20.27 -3.72 0.05
N ASP A 117 -21.55 -3.49 -0.24
CA ASP A 117 -22.39 -4.40 -1.01
C ASP A 117 -22.01 -4.28 -2.51
N GLY A 118 -21.12 -5.13 -2.96
CA GLY A 118 -20.86 -5.37 -4.38
C GLY A 118 -19.77 -4.52 -5.02
N VAL A 119 -18.59 -5.11 -5.12
CA VAL A 119 -17.56 -4.75 -6.11
C VAL A 119 -17.91 -5.48 -7.41
N ASP A 120 -17.85 -4.79 -8.56
CA ASP A 120 -18.10 -5.44 -9.86
C ASP A 120 -17.09 -6.57 -10.07
N GLY A 121 -17.63 -7.79 -10.30
CA GLY A 121 -16.81 -9.00 -10.49
C GLY A 121 -16.45 -9.73 -9.19
N TRP A 122 -16.82 -9.21 -8.02
CA TRP A 122 -16.64 -9.96 -6.77
C TRP A 122 -17.83 -10.89 -6.54
N THR A 123 -17.49 -12.12 -6.15
CA THR A 123 -18.44 -13.17 -5.74
C THR A 123 -18.38 -13.36 -4.22
N ASP A 124 -19.26 -14.20 -3.67
CA ASP A 124 -19.24 -14.57 -2.25
C ASP A 124 -17.88 -15.14 -1.82
N GLU A 125 -17.17 -15.82 -2.73
CA GLU A 125 -15.80 -16.32 -2.49
C GLU A 125 -14.83 -15.18 -2.18
N HIS A 126 -14.92 -14.04 -2.88
CA HIS A 126 -14.08 -12.87 -2.62
C HIS A 126 -14.35 -12.25 -1.25
N HIS A 127 -15.58 -12.36 -0.74
CA HIS A 127 -15.94 -11.86 0.59
C HIS A 127 -15.32 -12.67 1.73
N CYS A 128 -15.02 -13.96 1.50
CA CYS A 128 -14.46 -14.88 2.49
C CYS A 128 -12.95 -15.09 2.34
N LYS A 129 -12.34 -14.63 1.23
CA LYS A 129 -10.93 -14.88 0.94
C LYS A 129 -10.02 -14.07 1.89
N GLU A 130 -9.06 -14.74 2.51
CA GLU A 130 -8.07 -14.11 3.37
C GLU A 130 -6.97 -13.42 2.57
N TRP A 131 -6.38 -12.38 3.14
CA TRP A 131 -5.23 -11.68 2.58
C TRP A 131 -3.93 -12.41 2.94
N ASP A 132 -3.14 -12.73 1.93
CA ASP A 132 -1.78 -13.22 2.12
C ASP A 132 -0.82 -12.04 2.38
N LEU A 133 -0.17 -12.04 3.54
CA LEU A 133 0.69 -10.96 4.03
C LEU A 133 2.16 -11.32 3.81
N LEU A 134 2.83 -10.63 2.90
CA LEU A 134 4.19 -10.94 2.47
C LEU A 134 5.14 -9.77 2.78
N ASP A 135 6.09 -9.98 3.68
CA ASP A 135 7.23 -9.08 3.86
C ASP A 135 8.35 -9.49 2.90
N LEU A 136 8.50 -8.71 1.83
CA LEU A 136 9.47 -8.94 0.76
C LEU A 136 10.74 -8.09 0.93
N SER A 137 11.01 -7.59 2.15
CA SER A 137 12.17 -6.73 2.41
C SER A 137 13.51 -7.40 2.09
N ASP A 138 13.61 -8.73 2.21
CA ASP A 138 14.83 -9.48 1.82
C ASP A 138 15.02 -9.57 0.30
N LEU A 139 13.93 -9.47 -0.45
CA LEU A 139 13.91 -9.50 -1.91
C LEU A 139 13.90 -8.08 -2.50
N SER A 140 13.83 -7.05 -1.65
CA SER A 140 13.84 -5.67 -2.09
C SER A 140 15.24 -5.28 -2.60
N PRO A 141 15.31 -4.50 -3.69
CA PRO A 141 16.56 -3.83 -4.04
C PRO A 141 17.09 -3.05 -2.85
N ARG A 142 18.37 -3.25 -2.52
CA ARG A 142 19.00 -2.68 -1.32
C ARG A 142 19.58 -1.31 -1.57
N GLN A 143 19.32 -0.37 -0.67
CA GLN A 143 20.08 0.88 -0.60
C GLN A 143 21.35 0.67 0.22
N TYR A 144 22.41 1.39 -0.16
CA TYR A 144 23.73 1.33 0.49
C TYR A 144 24.04 2.59 1.31
N ASN A 145 23.08 3.53 1.40
CA ASN A 145 23.18 4.79 2.14
C ASN A 145 21.91 5.04 2.96
N ASP A 146 21.87 6.15 3.69
CA ASP A 146 20.76 6.47 4.60
C ASP A 146 19.75 7.47 4.00
N CYS A 147 19.89 7.87 2.73
CA CYS A 147 19.07 8.94 2.13
C CYS A 147 18.24 8.54 0.89
N ASP A 148 18.53 7.42 0.24
CA ASP A 148 17.88 7.05 -1.03
C ASP A 148 16.54 6.29 -0.87
N CYS A 149 16.11 5.99 0.36
CA CYS A 149 14.89 5.22 0.60
C CYS A 149 13.65 5.77 -0.13
N GLY A 150 13.50 7.09 -0.18
CA GLY A 150 12.40 7.74 -0.91
C GLY A 150 12.47 7.51 -2.42
N ILE A 151 13.68 7.49 -3.00
CA ILE A 151 13.90 7.21 -4.43
C ILE A 151 13.54 5.75 -4.72
N PHE A 152 13.96 4.81 -3.86
CA PHE A 152 13.59 3.40 -3.98
C PHE A 152 12.07 3.22 -3.98
N VAL A 153 11.35 3.89 -3.08
CA VAL A 153 9.87 3.85 -3.05
C VAL A 153 9.28 4.34 -4.37
N LEU A 154 9.72 5.48 -4.89
CA LEU A 154 9.18 6.07 -6.13
C LEU A 154 9.46 5.18 -7.34
N VAL A 155 10.69 4.68 -7.50
CA VAL A 155 11.08 3.81 -8.61
C VAL A 155 10.31 2.49 -8.55
N ASN A 156 10.27 1.84 -7.39
CA ASN A 156 9.64 0.53 -7.24
C ASN A 156 8.13 0.60 -7.46
N ILE A 157 7.44 1.62 -6.93
CA ILE A 157 6.01 1.84 -7.22
C ILE A 157 5.78 2.05 -8.71
N THR A 158 6.66 2.81 -9.38
CA THR A 158 6.54 3.06 -10.82
C THR A 158 6.69 1.77 -11.63
N LEU A 159 7.68 0.94 -11.31
CA LEU A 159 7.91 -0.35 -11.97
C LEU A 159 6.73 -1.30 -11.79
N LEU A 160 6.29 -1.49 -10.54
CA LEU A 160 5.15 -2.38 -10.24
C LEU A 160 3.85 -1.89 -10.87
N ALA A 161 3.60 -0.57 -10.91
CA ALA A 161 2.43 0.00 -11.58
C ALA A 161 2.43 -0.24 -13.10
N GLN A 162 3.60 -0.47 -13.69
CA GLN A 162 3.78 -0.84 -15.10
C GLN A 162 3.78 -2.36 -15.34
N GLY A 163 3.60 -3.15 -14.28
CA GLY A 163 3.64 -4.62 -14.35
C GLY A 163 5.06 -5.20 -14.46
N MET A 164 6.08 -4.39 -14.15
CA MET A 164 7.48 -4.87 -14.11
C MET A 164 7.79 -5.43 -12.73
N PRO A 165 8.46 -6.60 -12.64
CA PRO A 165 8.89 -7.15 -11.36
C PRO A 165 10.00 -6.30 -10.74
N LEU A 166 10.15 -6.40 -9.42
CA LEU A 166 11.31 -5.88 -8.71
C LEU A 166 12.32 -7.02 -8.57
N GLU A 167 13.42 -6.90 -9.25
CA GLU A 167 14.58 -7.81 -9.15
C GLU A 167 15.62 -7.23 -8.20
#